data_237b74d43abb42897a3c9cc7c1dfd4f7
#
_entry.id   237b74d43abb42897a3c9cc7c1dfd4f7
#
_cell.length_a   1.000
_cell.length_b   1.000
_cell.length_c   1.000
_cell.angle_alpha   90.00
_cell.angle_beta   90.00
_cell.angle_gamma   90.00
#
_symmetry.space_group_name_H-M   'P 1'
#
loop_
_entity.id
_entity.type
_entity.pdbx_description
1 polymer ?
#
loop_
_entity_poly.entity_id
_entity_poly.type
_entity_poly.pdbx_seq_one_letter_code
_entity_poly.pdbx_strand_id
1 'polypeptide(L)'
;ILRILNPVEQKESLDLLEKKKGLYFALTAVVFWGLVPLYYLPIDHVPPLEILSHRIIWAAILLLLILFIRKKAHLVIPKPSQIPKLLASSILIAVNWLVFTFAVINDNITETALGYFINPIVSVFLGLVFLKESLGKMQWLAVIIASLGISLQLLIFGKVPWISLSLAFSFGLYGLIRKTLSIDPIAGLAIETLFALPFALAFIIWSGTHGDLRFGMDQTTDVFLCFGGLVTVFPL
;
A
#
# COMPACT_ATOMS: atom_id res chain seq x y z
N ILE A 1 -29.36 -34.98 3.76
CA ILE A 1 -30.65 -34.21 3.94
C ILE A 1 -30.22 -32.73 3.89
N LEU A 2 -30.18 -32.12 2.69
CA LEU A 2 -29.97 -30.69 2.49
C LEU A 2 -31.24 -29.98 2.97
N ARG A 3 -31.19 -29.32 4.11
CA ARG A 3 -32.23 -28.42 4.60
C ARG A 3 -32.31 -27.26 3.61
N ILE A 4 -33.40 -27.17 2.84
CA ILE A 4 -33.65 -26.02 1.95
C ILE A 4 -33.91 -24.84 2.89
N LEU A 5 -32.91 -23.97 3.04
CA LEU A 5 -33.02 -22.76 3.82
C LEU A 5 -34.02 -21.81 3.14
N ASN A 6 -34.83 -21.11 3.96
CA ASN A 6 -35.69 -20.03 3.50
C ASN A 6 -34.82 -18.95 2.79
N PRO A 7 -35.31 -18.25 1.75
CA PRO A 7 -34.56 -17.20 1.04
C PRO A 7 -33.92 -16.14 1.95
N VAL A 8 -34.54 -15.83 3.10
CA VAL A 8 -33.98 -14.89 4.09
C VAL A 8 -32.79 -15.53 4.81
N GLU A 9 -32.88 -16.75 5.29
CA GLU A 9 -31.77 -17.49 5.93
C GLU A 9 -30.62 -17.74 4.97
N GLN A 10 -30.92 -17.94 3.68
CA GLN A 10 -29.91 -18.11 2.64
C GLN A 10 -29.14 -16.81 2.39
N LYS A 11 -29.83 -15.65 2.40
CA LYS A 11 -29.22 -14.34 2.26
C LYS A 11 -28.34 -14.01 3.47
N GLU A 12 -28.83 -14.25 4.69
CA GLU A 12 -28.06 -14.04 5.93
C GLU A 12 -26.80 -14.93 5.98
N SER A 13 -26.92 -16.18 5.54
CA SER A 13 -25.78 -17.10 5.50
C SER A 13 -24.73 -16.67 4.46
N LEU A 14 -25.16 -16.14 3.31
CA LEU A 14 -24.25 -15.59 2.28
C LEU A 14 -23.55 -14.33 2.80
N ASP A 15 -24.28 -13.41 3.41
CA ASP A 15 -23.71 -12.19 4.01
C ASP A 15 -22.68 -12.52 5.11
N LEU A 16 -22.96 -13.55 5.91
CA LEU A 16 -22.03 -14.01 6.95
C LEU A 16 -20.77 -14.64 6.36
N LEU A 17 -20.89 -15.40 5.26
CA LEU A 17 -19.76 -15.99 4.54
C LEU A 17 -18.89 -14.90 3.89
N GLU A 18 -19.51 -13.89 3.30
CA GLU A 18 -18.77 -12.76 2.71
C GLU A 18 -18.02 -11.96 3.78
N LYS A 19 -18.66 -11.68 4.93
CA LYS A 19 -17.99 -11.03 6.08
C LYS A 19 -16.81 -11.86 6.60
N LYS A 20 -16.96 -13.18 6.75
CA LYS A 20 -15.86 -14.06 7.16
C LYS A 20 -14.73 -14.06 6.16
N LYS A 21 -15.00 -14.15 4.85
CA LYS A 21 -13.98 -14.05 3.80
C LYS A 21 -13.25 -12.72 3.88
N GLY A 22 -13.97 -11.60 4.00
CA GLY A 22 -13.38 -10.28 4.15
C GLY A 22 -12.46 -10.19 5.37
N LEU A 23 -12.85 -10.78 6.50
CA LEU A 23 -12.02 -10.83 7.71
C LEU A 23 -10.74 -11.65 7.48
N TYR A 24 -10.84 -12.83 6.85
CA TYR A 24 -9.66 -13.64 6.54
C TYR A 24 -8.68 -12.90 5.60
N PHE A 25 -9.18 -12.26 4.56
CA PHE A 25 -8.33 -11.46 3.67
C PHE A 25 -7.66 -10.29 4.40
N ALA A 26 -8.40 -9.58 5.24
CA ALA A 26 -7.86 -8.48 6.04
C ALA A 26 -6.77 -8.97 7.01
N LEU A 27 -7.00 -10.07 7.74
CA LEU A 27 -6.02 -10.66 8.64
C LEU A 27 -4.76 -11.13 7.88
N THR A 28 -4.96 -11.80 6.74
CA THR A 28 -3.83 -12.25 5.90
C THR A 28 -3.00 -11.06 5.42
N ALA A 29 -3.64 -9.98 4.97
CA ALA A 29 -2.95 -8.78 4.53
C ALA A 29 -2.16 -8.13 5.69
N VAL A 30 -2.75 -8.01 6.88
CA VAL A 30 -2.07 -7.44 8.06
C VAL A 30 -0.85 -8.27 8.46
N VAL A 31 -0.99 -9.61 8.53
CA VAL A 31 0.14 -10.50 8.84
C VAL A 31 1.23 -10.39 7.78
N PHE A 32 0.83 -10.38 6.50
CA PHE A 32 1.77 -10.23 5.39
C PHE A 32 2.56 -8.91 5.49
N TRP A 33 1.87 -7.79 5.69
CA TRP A 33 2.52 -6.48 5.85
C TRP A 33 3.42 -6.41 7.08
N GLY A 34 3.08 -7.13 8.16
CA GLY A 34 3.95 -7.24 9.33
C GLY A 34 5.25 -8.00 9.07
N LEU A 35 5.25 -8.91 8.06
CA LEU A 35 6.44 -9.69 7.68
C LEU A 35 7.26 -9.00 6.57
N VAL A 36 6.72 -7.99 5.89
CA VAL A 36 7.42 -7.29 4.80
C VAL A 36 8.79 -6.72 5.20
N PRO A 37 9.04 -6.23 6.42
CA PRO A 37 10.39 -5.81 6.80
C PRO A 37 11.45 -6.91 6.64
N LEU A 38 11.09 -8.19 6.83
CA LEU A 38 12.02 -9.32 6.66
C LEU A 38 12.47 -9.49 5.21
N TYR A 39 11.64 -9.08 4.25
CA TYR A 39 11.98 -9.10 2.84
C TYR A 39 13.20 -8.20 2.53
N TYR A 40 13.39 -7.11 3.28
CA TYR A 40 14.46 -6.16 3.03
C TYR A 40 15.81 -6.60 3.60
N LEU A 41 15.86 -7.57 4.54
CA LEU A 41 17.10 -8.00 5.18
C LEU A 41 18.20 -8.45 4.19
N PRO A 42 17.89 -9.25 3.13
CA PRO A 42 18.93 -9.68 2.18
C PRO A 42 19.36 -8.57 1.19
N ILE A 43 18.62 -7.45 1.14
CA ILE A 43 18.85 -6.34 0.21
C ILE A 43 19.03 -4.98 0.92
N ASP A 44 19.41 -5.00 2.19
CA ASP A 44 19.62 -3.80 3.02
C ASP A 44 20.77 -2.90 2.50
N HIS A 45 21.71 -3.51 1.79
CA HIS A 45 22.83 -2.84 1.12
C HIS A 45 22.45 -2.16 -0.21
N VAL A 46 21.22 -2.37 -0.72
CA VAL A 46 20.74 -1.79 -1.98
C VAL A 46 20.12 -0.42 -1.74
N PRO A 47 20.44 0.60 -2.56
CA PRO A 47 19.84 1.92 -2.42
C PRO A 47 18.29 1.87 -2.45
N PRO A 48 17.59 2.60 -1.57
CA PRO A 48 16.11 2.59 -1.50
C PRO A 48 15.40 2.90 -2.82
N LEU A 49 15.97 3.81 -3.63
CA LEU A 49 15.42 4.15 -4.95
C LEU A 49 15.56 3.01 -5.95
N GLU A 50 16.61 2.21 -5.87
CA GLU A 50 16.79 1.04 -6.73
C GLU A 50 15.75 -0.03 -6.38
N ILE A 51 15.57 -0.32 -5.08
CA ILE A 51 14.55 -1.26 -4.62
C ILE A 51 13.16 -0.80 -5.06
N LEU A 52 12.82 0.48 -4.86
CA LEU A 52 11.55 1.03 -5.29
C LEU A 52 11.36 0.89 -6.81
N SER A 53 12.40 1.20 -7.59
CA SER A 53 12.33 1.11 -9.05
C SER A 53 12.05 -0.32 -9.51
N HIS A 54 12.74 -1.31 -8.95
CA HIS A 54 12.47 -2.72 -9.23
C HIS A 54 11.06 -3.13 -8.77
N ARG A 55 10.60 -2.69 -7.60
CA ARG A 55 9.22 -2.96 -7.14
C ARG A 55 8.18 -2.42 -8.12
N ILE A 56 8.35 -1.20 -8.64
CA ILE A 56 7.44 -0.61 -9.62
C ILE A 56 7.48 -1.39 -10.93
N ILE A 57 8.65 -1.70 -11.46
CA ILE A 57 8.82 -2.42 -12.73
C ILE A 57 8.17 -3.80 -12.65
N TRP A 58 8.54 -4.60 -11.64
CA TRP A 58 8.04 -5.96 -11.51
C TRP A 58 6.56 -6.00 -11.12
N ALA A 59 6.06 -5.04 -10.32
CA ALA A 59 4.64 -4.92 -10.05
C ALA A 59 3.83 -4.57 -11.31
N ALA A 60 4.32 -3.63 -12.14
CA ALA A 60 3.66 -3.30 -13.40
C ALA A 60 3.55 -4.53 -14.32
N ILE A 61 4.64 -5.31 -14.47
CA ILE A 61 4.66 -6.53 -15.27
C ILE A 61 3.63 -7.54 -14.74
N LEU A 62 3.65 -7.81 -13.42
CA LEU A 62 2.74 -8.78 -12.81
C LEU A 62 1.27 -8.34 -12.90
N LEU A 63 0.97 -7.08 -12.64
CA LEU A 63 -0.39 -6.55 -12.73
C LEU A 63 -0.94 -6.60 -14.15
N LEU A 64 -0.12 -6.23 -15.14
CA LEU A 64 -0.51 -6.34 -16.55
C LEU A 64 -0.75 -7.80 -16.95
N LEU A 65 0.10 -8.72 -16.50
CA LEU A 65 -0.06 -10.15 -16.74
C LEU A 65 -1.37 -10.68 -16.13
N ILE A 66 -1.67 -10.31 -14.87
CA ILE A 66 -2.91 -10.68 -14.20
C ILE A 66 -4.13 -10.15 -14.95
N LEU A 67 -4.11 -8.88 -15.35
CA LEU A 67 -5.21 -8.27 -16.11
C LEU A 67 -5.38 -8.90 -17.49
N PHE A 68 -4.29 -9.27 -18.15
CA PHE A 68 -4.32 -9.98 -19.43
C PHE A 68 -4.96 -11.37 -19.28
N ILE A 69 -4.50 -12.18 -18.30
CA ILE A 69 -5.06 -13.52 -18.01
C ILE A 69 -6.55 -13.42 -17.66
N ARG A 70 -6.94 -12.40 -16.90
CA ARG A 70 -8.35 -12.14 -16.53
C ARG A 70 -9.18 -11.53 -17.66
N LYS A 71 -8.62 -11.30 -18.84
CA LYS A 71 -9.26 -10.63 -19.98
C LYS A 71 -9.78 -9.21 -19.63
N LYS A 72 -9.13 -8.54 -18.68
CA LYS A 72 -9.48 -7.21 -18.19
C LYS A 72 -8.45 -6.13 -18.54
N ALA A 73 -7.57 -6.40 -19.53
CA ALA A 73 -6.52 -5.46 -19.95
C ALA A 73 -7.07 -4.08 -20.37
N HIS A 74 -8.30 -4.01 -20.88
CA HIS A 74 -8.97 -2.75 -21.24
C HIS A 74 -9.17 -1.80 -20.06
N LEU A 75 -9.15 -2.30 -18.82
CA LEU A 75 -9.31 -1.47 -17.60
C LEU A 75 -8.09 -0.62 -17.29
N VAL A 76 -6.94 -0.83 -17.96
CA VAL A 76 -5.72 -0.01 -17.77
C VAL A 76 -5.83 1.36 -18.48
N ILE A 77 -6.90 1.58 -19.24
CA ILE A 77 -7.15 2.85 -19.92
C ILE A 77 -8.13 3.65 -19.06
N PRO A 78 -7.65 4.62 -18.25
CA PRO A 78 -8.53 5.40 -17.39
C PRO A 78 -9.33 6.42 -18.20
N LYS A 79 -10.49 6.81 -17.68
CA LYS A 79 -11.22 7.95 -18.23
C LYS A 79 -10.40 9.23 -18.03
N PRO A 80 -10.41 10.18 -18.97
CA PRO A 80 -9.65 11.44 -18.85
C PRO A 80 -9.89 12.18 -17.52
N SER A 81 -11.12 12.17 -17.02
CA SER A 81 -11.49 12.78 -15.74
C SER A 81 -10.86 12.12 -14.50
N GLN A 82 -10.37 10.90 -14.62
CA GLN A 82 -9.73 10.14 -13.53
C GLN A 82 -8.21 10.33 -13.50
N ILE A 83 -7.60 10.76 -14.61
CA ILE A 83 -6.15 10.88 -14.76
C ILE A 83 -5.50 11.74 -13.68
N PRO A 84 -5.99 12.96 -13.34
CA PRO A 84 -5.35 13.79 -12.32
C PRO A 84 -5.35 13.12 -10.93
N LYS A 85 -6.44 12.43 -10.57
CA LYS A 85 -6.53 11.69 -9.32
C LYS A 85 -5.61 10.48 -9.28
N LEU A 86 -5.50 9.76 -10.39
CA LEU A 86 -4.61 8.61 -10.52
C LEU A 86 -3.13 9.01 -10.53
N LEU A 87 -2.78 10.13 -11.13
CA LEU A 87 -1.43 10.69 -11.03
C LEU A 87 -1.09 11.09 -9.59
N ALA A 88 -2.01 11.79 -8.91
CA ALA A 88 -1.82 12.14 -7.51
C ALA A 88 -1.69 10.90 -6.62
N SER A 89 -2.52 9.88 -6.81
CA SER A 89 -2.43 8.63 -6.05
C SER A 89 -1.15 7.86 -6.36
N SER A 90 -0.68 7.85 -7.62
CA SER A 90 0.60 7.25 -8.02
C SER A 90 1.78 7.90 -7.29
N ILE A 91 1.82 9.22 -7.23
CA ILE A 91 2.87 9.96 -6.50
C ILE A 91 2.82 9.64 -5.01
N LEU A 92 1.64 9.69 -4.41
CA LEU A 92 1.47 9.44 -2.97
C LEU A 92 1.90 8.03 -2.58
N ILE A 93 1.52 7.02 -3.36
CA ILE A 93 1.89 5.64 -3.05
C ILE A 93 3.38 5.37 -3.33
N ALA A 94 3.97 5.97 -4.36
CA ALA A 94 5.40 5.88 -4.64
C ALA A 94 6.23 6.54 -3.51
N VAL A 95 5.82 7.72 -3.05
CA VAL A 95 6.46 8.39 -1.90
C VAL A 95 6.32 7.53 -0.64
N ASN A 96 5.14 6.99 -0.38
CA ASN A 96 4.90 6.10 0.76
C ASN A 96 5.85 4.88 0.73
N TRP A 97 5.95 4.21 -0.40
CA TRP A 97 6.84 3.05 -0.56
C TRP A 97 8.31 3.42 -0.42
N LEU A 98 8.72 4.58 -0.95
CA LEU A 98 10.10 5.06 -0.82
C LEU A 98 10.45 5.33 0.64
N VAL A 99 9.59 6.08 1.35
CA VAL A 99 9.80 6.41 2.78
C VAL A 99 9.82 5.14 3.62
N PHE A 100 8.93 4.18 3.34
CA PHE A 100 8.93 2.90 4.03
C PHE A 100 10.22 2.12 3.80
N THR A 101 10.64 1.97 2.53
CA THR A 101 11.87 1.27 2.16
C THR A 101 13.08 1.94 2.81
N PHE A 102 13.18 3.28 2.72
CA PHE A 102 14.23 4.05 3.38
C PHE A 102 14.26 3.81 4.90
N ALA A 103 13.10 3.83 5.54
CA ALA A 103 13.01 3.67 6.98
C ALA A 103 13.43 2.26 7.43
N VAL A 104 13.01 1.22 6.72
CA VAL A 104 13.36 -0.17 7.07
C VAL A 104 14.86 -0.42 6.89
N ILE A 105 15.45 0.04 5.77
CA ILE A 105 16.90 -0.14 5.49
C ILE A 105 17.78 0.64 6.49
N ASN A 106 17.30 1.79 6.99
CA ASN A 106 18.05 2.60 7.96
C ASN A 106 17.64 2.31 9.42
N ASP A 107 17.14 1.12 9.73
CA ASP A 107 16.78 0.65 11.07
C ASP A 107 15.73 1.51 11.82
N ASN A 108 14.94 2.31 11.06
CA ASN A 108 13.87 3.14 11.62
C ASN A 108 12.51 2.40 11.68
N ILE A 109 12.54 1.08 11.96
CA ILE A 109 11.33 0.22 11.98
C ILE A 109 10.30 0.73 13.00
N THR A 110 10.75 1.26 14.14
CA THR A 110 9.87 1.84 15.16
C THR A 110 9.07 3.03 14.61
N GLU A 111 9.69 3.89 13.79
CA GLU A 111 8.98 5.00 13.15
C GLU A 111 7.99 4.50 12.09
N THR A 112 8.29 3.42 11.37
CA THR A 112 7.32 2.83 10.43
C THR A 112 6.11 2.29 11.18
N ALA A 113 6.32 1.56 12.29
CA ALA A 113 5.24 1.05 13.13
C ALA A 113 4.36 2.18 13.68
N LEU A 114 4.96 3.26 14.17
CA LEU A 114 4.25 4.45 14.65
C LEU A 114 3.40 5.08 13.53
N GLY A 115 3.94 5.14 12.29
CA GLY A 115 3.20 5.62 11.12
C GLY A 115 1.92 4.83 10.86
N TYR A 116 1.96 3.50 11.01
CA TYR A 116 0.78 2.65 10.87
C TYR A 116 -0.25 2.85 11.99
N PHE A 117 0.19 3.21 13.21
CA PHE A 117 -0.74 3.57 14.29
C PHE A 117 -1.37 4.95 14.07
N ILE A 118 -0.64 5.91 13.51
CA ILE A 118 -1.16 7.26 13.18
C ILE A 118 -2.13 7.20 11.98
N ASN A 119 -1.87 6.36 10.98
CA ASN A 119 -2.62 6.31 9.73
C ASN A 119 -4.16 6.14 9.90
N PRO A 120 -4.71 5.28 10.78
CA PRO A 120 -6.16 5.20 11.00
C PRO A 120 -6.76 6.53 11.47
N ILE A 121 -6.06 7.28 12.33
CA ILE A 121 -6.53 8.59 12.81
C ILE A 121 -6.52 9.61 11.68
N VAL A 122 -5.45 9.66 10.89
CA VAL A 122 -5.37 10.51 9.68
C VAL A 122 -6.49 10.15 8.71
N SER A 123 -6.73 8.85 8.47
CA SER A 123 -7.78 8.39 7.56
C SER A 123 -9.18 8.79 8.03
N VAL A 124 -9.46 8.66 9.33
CA VAL A 124 -10.72 9.11 9.94
C VAL A 124 -10.86 10.62 9.80
N PHE A 125 -9.83 11.39 10.13
CA PHE A 125 -9.85 12.85 9.98
C PHE A 125 -10.12 13.27 8.53
N LEU A 126 -9.45 12.66 7.56
CA LEU A 126 -9.68 12.93 6.14
C LEU A 126 -11.10 12.54 5.70
N GLY A 127 -11.65 11.43 6.20
CA GLY A 127 -13.02 11.00 5.94
C GLY A 127 -14.05 12.01 6.46
N LEU A 128 -13.87 12.51 7.69
CA LEU A 128 -14.74 13.53 8.29
C LEU A 128 -14.70 14.84 7.49
N VAL A 129 -13.50 15.33 7.16
CA VAL A 129 -13.32 16.65 6.53
C VAL A 129 -13.72 16.64 5.05
N PHE A 130 -13.22 15.67 4.28
CA PHE A 130 -13.37 15.68 2.82
C PHE A 130 -14.57 14.88 2.33
N LEU A 131 -14.91 13.76 3.00
CA LEU A 131 -16.05 12.93 2.60
C LEU A 131 -17.31 13.23 3.41
N LYS A 132 -17.23 14.14 4.40
CA LYS A 132 -18.34 14.52 5.29
C LYS A 132 -18.97 13.30 5.99
N GLU A 133 -18.16 12.29 6.29
CA GLU A 133 -18.60 11.11 7.03
C GLU A 133 -18.98 11.51 8.45
N SER A 134 -19.92 10.79 9.06
CA SER A 134 -20.29 10.96 10.46
C SER A 134 -19.85 9.75 11.27
N LEU A 135 -19.32 9.99 12.45
CA LEU A 135 -18.94 8.94 13.38
C LEU A 135 -20.00 8.73 14.44
N GLY A 136 -20.32 7.47 14.73
CA GLY A 136 -21.12 7.10 15.88
C GLY A 136 -20.35 7.32 17.20
N LYS A 137 -21.08 7.34 18.33
CA LYS A 137 -20.49 7.59 19.66
C LYS A 137 -19.35 6.61 20.02
N MET A 138 -19.50 5.32 19.70
CA MET A 138 -18.46 4.33 19.94
C MET A 138 -17.21 4.51 19.06
N GLN A 139 -17.40 4.96 17.83
CA GLN A 139 -16.28 5.28 16.94
C GLN A 139 -15.51 6.51 17.45
N TRP A 140 -16.20 7.54 17.93
CA TRP A 140 -15.55 8.69 18.59
C TRP A 140 -14.75 8.27 19.81
N LEU A 141 -15.29 7.39 20.66
CA LEU A 141 -14.57 6.87 21.81
C LEU A 141 -13.28 6.14 21.39
N ALA A 142 -13.37 5.30 20.35
CA ALA A 142 -12.20 4.59 19.82
C ALA A 142 -11.13 5.56 19.29
N VAL A 143 -11.54 6.61 18.55
CA VAL A 143 -10.61 7.64 18.03
C VAL A 143 -9.93 8.38 19.17
N ILE A 144 -10.67 8.74 20.23
CA ILE A 144 -10.09 9.45 21.39
C ILE A 144 -9.07 8.55 22.10
N ILE A 145 -9.40 7.29 22.37
CA ILE A 145 -8.49 6.35 23.04
C ILE A 145 -7.21 6.15 22.17
N ALA A 146 -7.37 5.94 20.87
CA ALA A 146 -6.24 5.79 19.95
C ALA A 146 -5.38 7.06 19.90
N SER A 147 -5.99 8.24 19.87
CA SER A 147 -5.28 9.53 19.87
C SER A 147 -4.49 9.75 21.16
N LEU A 148 -5.05 9.37 22.31
CA LEU A 148 -4.34 9.44 23.59
C LEU A 148 -3.12 8.50 23.60
N GLY A 149 -3.27 7.25 23.12
CA GLY A 149 -2.17 6.31 23.01
C GLY A 149 -1.02 6.82 22.12
N ILE A 150 -1.37 7.37 20.96
CA ILE A 150 -0.38 7.96 20.04
C ILE A 150 0.27 9.20 20.66
N SER A 151 -0.49 10.07 21.33
CA SER A 151 0.05 11.26 22.00
C SER A 151 1.07 10.88 23.07
N LEU A 152 0.79 9.87 23.88
CA LEU A 152 1.74 9.34 24.86
C LEU A 152 3.02 8.82 24.21
N GLN A 153 2.87 8.07 23.10
CA GLN A 153 4.03 7.54 22.37
C GLN A 153 4.87 8.66 21.74
N LEU A 154 4.24 9.71 21.21
CA LEU A 154 4.93 10.89 20.67
C LEU A 154 5.71 11.64 21.77
N LEU A 155 5.14 11.77 22.97
CA LEU A 155 5.82 12.38 24.12
C LEU A 155 7.06 11.57 24.53
N ILE A 156 6.96 10.23 24.56
CA ILE A 156 8.09 9.34 24.89
C ILE A 156 9.16 9.40 23.79
N PHE A 157 8.75 9.54 22.52
CA PHE A 157 9.67 9.59 21.37
C PHE A 157 10.57 10.84 21.39
N GLY A 158 10.10 11.94 21.97
CA GLY A 158 10.89 13.16 22.27
C GLY A 158 11.36 13.97 21.06
N LYS A 159 11.03 13.55 19.83
CA LYS A 159 11.33 14.26 18.57
C LYS A 159 10.15 14.14 17.61
N VAL A 160 10.09 15.03 16.62
CA VAL A 160 9.06 14.96 15.58
C VAL A 160 9.32 13.73 14.69
N PRO A 161 8.41 12.74 14.63
CA PRO A 161 8.61 11.52 13.87
C PRO A 161 8.25 11.73 12.40
N TRP A 162 9.12 12.38 11.64
CA TRP A 162 8.87 12.75 10.26
C TRP A 162 8.56 11.56 9.34
N ILE A 163 9.24 10.42 9.55
CA ILE A 163 8.98 9.18 8.80
C ILE A 163 7.54 8.72 9.06
N SER A 164 7.14 8.62 10.34
CA SER A 164 5.79 8.21 10.73
C SER A 164 4.71 9.11 10.14
N LEU A 165 4.91 10.42 10.22
CA LEU A 165 3.96 11.40 9.68
C LEU A 165 3.89 11.29 8.15
N SER A 166 5.04 11.20 7.47
CA SER A 166 5.08 11.03 6.02
C SER A 166 4.33 9.78 5.57
N LEU A 167 4.53 8.64 6.25
CA LEU A 167 3.83 7.39 5.97
C LEU A 167 2.33 7.53 6.20
N ALA A 168 1.91 8.08 7.35
CA ALA A 168 0.51 8.22 7.70
C ALA A 168 -0.25 9.16 6.73
N PHE A 169 0.32 10.32 6.43
CA PHE A 169 -0.34 11.28 5.54
C PHE A 169 -0.32 10.83 4.08
N SER A 170 0.81 10.31 3.56
CA SER A 170 0.85 9.84 2.17
C SER A 170 -0.12 8.70 1.93
N PHE A 171 -0.20 7.72 2.83
CA PHE A 171 -1.12 6.59 2.70
C PHE A 171 -2.58 7.00 2.98
N GLY A 172 -2.83 7.88 3.94
CA GLY A 172 -4.16 8.41 4.23
C GLY A 172 -4.74 9.20 3.04
N LEU A 173 -3.94 10.10 2.44
CA LEU A 173 -4.33 10.85 1.24
C LEU A 173 -4.50 9.93 0.02
N TYR A 174 -3.62 8.95 -0.16
CA TYR A 174 -3.79 7.91 -1.16
C TYR A 174 -5.14 7.20 -1.02
N GLY A 175 -5.45 6.72 0.20
CA GLY A 175 -6.72 6.06 0.49
C GLY A 175 -7.94 6.96 0.24
N LEU A 176 -7.86 8.23 0.61
CA LEU A 176 -8.90 9.23 0.33
C LEU A 176 -9.16 9.36 -1.18
N ILE A 177 -8.11 9.53 -1.98
CA ILE A 177 -8.24 9.63 -3.44
C ILE A 177 -8.82 8.35 -4.02
N ARG A 178 -8.30 7.19 -3.61
CA ARG A 178 -8.77 5.88 -4.08
C ARG A 178 -10.25 5.65 -3.78
N LYS A 179 -10.72 6.09 -2.62
CA LYS A 179 -12.15 6.00 -2.23
C LYS A 179 -13.07 6.82 -3.13
N THR A 180 -12.56 7.90 -3.75
CA THR A 180 -13.31 8.72 -4.72
C THR A 180 -13.28 8.19 -6.16
N LEU A 181 -12.52 7.12 -6.41
CA LEU A 181 -12.37 6.52 -7.73
C LEU A 181 -13.13 5.19 -7.81
N SER A 182 -14.05 5.08 -8.75
CA SER A 182 -14.75 3.82 -9.05
C SER A 182 -13.94 3.01 -10.06
N ILE A 183 -12.80 2.44 -9.61
CA ILE A 183 -11.87 1.65 -10.43
C ILE A 183 -11.57 0.34 -9.72
N ASP A 184 -11.48 -0.75 -10.48
CA ASP A 184 -11.02 -2.04 -9.98
C ASP A 184 -9.67 -1.89 -9.26
N PRO A 185 -9.48 -2.46 -8.05
CA PRO A 185 -8.24 -2.29 -7.27
C PRO A 185 -6.98 -2.68 -8.05
N ILE A 186 -7.00 -3.80 -8.76
CA ILE A 186 -5.85 -4.31 -9.54
C ILE A 186 -5.56 -3.37 -10.72
N ALA A 187 -6.61 -2.97 -11.45
CA ALA A 187 -6.46 -2.03 -12.56
C ALA A 187 -5.95 -0.66 -12.10
N GLY A 188 -6.45 -0.17 -10.97
CA GLY A 188 -6.00 1.10 -10.40
C GLY A 188 -4.53 1.09 -10.02
N LEU A 189 -4.05 0.04 -9.32
CA LEU A 189 -2.63 -0.07 -9.00
C LEU A 189 -1.78 -0.28 -10.26
N ALA A 190 -2.29 -1.01 -11.28
CA ALA A 190 -1.61 -1.14 -12.56
C ALA A 190 -1.40 0.23 -13.24
N ILE A 191 -2.42 1.08 -13.25
CA ILE A 191 -2.30 2.44 -13.82
C ILE A 191 -1.31 3.29 -13.00
N GLU A 192 -1.38 3.22 -11.68
CA GLU A 192 -0.48 3.95 -10.79
C GLU A 192 0.99 3.53 -10.99
N THR A 193 1.25 2.23 -11.10
CA THR A 193 2.61 1.73 -11.40
C THR A 193 3.05 2.08 -12.81
N LEU A 194 2.16 2.11 -13.81
CA LEU A 194 2.48 2.56 -15.16
C LEU A 194 2.83 4.05 -15.22
N PHE A 195 2.19 4.91 -14.40
CA PHE A 195 2.57 6.32 -14.29
C PHE A 195 3.94 6.52 -13.63
N ALA A 196 4.30 5.67 -12.66
CA ALA A 196 5.60 5.71 -12.01
C ALA A 196 6.71 5.02 -12.83
N LEU A 197 6.35 4.12 -13.77
CA LEU A 197 7.29 3.30 -14.53
C LEU A 197 8.35 4.10 -15.30
N PRO A 198 8.03 5.20 -16.01
CA PRO A 198 9.04 6.00 -16.71
C PRO A 198 10.14 6.52 -15.77
N PHE A 199 9.78 6.94 -14.57
CA PHE A 199 10.72 7.45 -13.56
C PHE A 199 11.59 6.32 -13.00
N ALA A 200 10.99 5.14 -12.75
CA ALA A 200 11.72 3.96 -12.30
C ALA A 200 12.73 3.50 -13.36
N LEU A 201 12.33 3.42 -14.63
CA LEU A 201 13.23 3.06 -15.73
C LEU A 201 14.34 4.10 -15.92
N ALA A 202 14.00 5.39 -15.88
CA ALA A 202 14.99 6.46 -15.98
C ALA A 202 16.04 6.36 -14.86
N PHE A 203 15.63 6.07 -13.62
CA PHE A 203 16.56 5.87 -12.51
C PHE A 203 17.47 4.65 -12.72
N ILE A 204 16.92 3.50 -13.13
CA ILE A 204 17.71 2.28 -13.38
C ILE A 204 18.74 2.50 -14.50
N ILE A 205 18.33 3.16 -15.60
CA ILE A 205 19.26 3.48 -16.70
C ILE A 205 20.36 4.43 -16.21
N TRP A 206 19.97 5.49 -15.50
CA TRP A 206 20.92 6.47 -14.96
C TRP A 206 21.91 5.81 -13.99
N SER A 207 21.45 5.03 -13.02
CA SER A 207 22.29 4.33 -12.06
C SER A 207 23.21 3.31 -12.73
N GLY A 208 22.71 2.58 -13.74
CA GLY A 208 23.52 1.66 -14.54
C GLY A 208 24.65 2.34 -15.31
N THR A 209 24.41 3.54 -15.87
CA THR A 209 25.45 4.30 -16.57
C THR A 209 26.53 4.88 -15.65
N HIS A 210 26.24 5.07 -14.36
CA HIS A 210 27.18 5.57 -13.35
C HIS A 210 27.86 4.46 -12.55
N GLY A 211 27.51 3.20 -12.78
CA GLY A 211 28.09 2.06 -12.09
C GLY A 211 27.60 1.86 -10.65
N ASP A 212 26.49 2.52 -10.27
CA ASP A 212 25.94 2.48 -8.91
C ASP A 212 24.88 1.37 -8.74
N LEU A 213 24.50 0.69 -9.84
CA LEU A 213 23.47 -0.34 -9.85
C LEU A 213 23.94 -1.60 -9.13
N ARG A 214 23.13 -2.12 -8.24
CA ARG A 214 23.37 -3.40 -7.51
C ARG A 214 22.78 -4.60 -8.24
N PHE A 215 21.74 -4.40 -9.04
CA PHE A 215 21.16 -5.44 -9.88
C PHE A 215 22.19 -5.97 -10.89
N GLY A 216 22.31 -7.29 -10.99
CA GLY A 216 23.30 -7.98 -11.84
C GLY A 216 24.65 -8.24 -11.18
N MET A 217 24.85 -7.84 -9.90
CA MET A 217 26.09 -8.09 -9.17
C MET A 217 26.08 -9.38 -8.36
N ASP A 218 24.90 -9.76 -7.86
CA ASP A 218 24.72 -10.93 -6.98
C ASP A 218 23.35 -11.56 -7.20
N GLN A 219 23.32 -12.87 -7.38
CA GLN A 219 22.09 -13.63 -7.69
C GLN A 219 21.03 -13.50 -6.60
N THR A 220 21.43 -13.45 -5.32
CA THR A 220 20.47 -13.31 -4.21
C THR A 220 19.79 -11.97 -4.28
N THR A 221 20.55 -10.89 -4.43
CA THR A 221 20.04 -9.52 -4.60
C THR A 221 19.08 -9.42 -5.79
N ASP A 222 19.45 -9.98 -6.94
CA ASP A 222 18.61 -9.96 -8.15
C ASP A 222 17.26 -10.65 -7.94
N VAL A 223 17.28 -11.83 -7.32
CA VAL A 223 16.05 -12.58 -7.01
C VAL A 223 15.16 -11.77 -6.07
N PHE A 224 15.69 -11.19 -5.00
CA PHE A 224 14.91 -10.38 -4.07
C PHE A 224 14.37 -9.10 -4.72
N LEU A 225 15.14 -8.42 -5.56
CA LEU A 225 14.66 -7.26 -6.31
C LEU A 225 13.50 -7.61 -7.25
N CYS A 226 13.58 -8.76 -7.95
CA CYS A 226 12.47 -9.27 -8.76
C CYS A 226 11.24 -9.62 -7.92
N PHE A 227 11.43 -10.22 -6.73
CA PHE A 227 10.35 -10.54 -5.79
C PHE A 227 9.61 -9.31 -5.27
N GLY A 228 10.21 -8.12 -5.33
CA GLY A 228 9.59 -6.85 -4.93
C GLY A 228 8.25 -6.58 -5.61
N GLY A 229 8.09 -6.99 -6.86
CA GLY A 229 6.79 -6.94 -7.55
C GLY A 229 5.73 -7.80 -6.89
N LEU A 230 6.08 -9.04 -6.50
CA LEU A 230 5.17 -9.96 -5.83
C LEU A 230 4.77 -9.42 -4.44
N VAL A 231 5.73 -8.90 -3.67
CA VAL A 231 5.48 -8.26 -2.36
C VAL A 231 4.49 -7.11 -2.49
N THR A 232 4.51 -6.39 -3.62
CA THR A 232 3.61 -5.26 -3.88
C THR A 232 2.21 -5.73 -4.30
N VAL A 233 2.10 -6.80 -5.08
CA VAL A 233 0.84 -7.26 -5.70
C VAL A 233 0.07 -8.25 -4.83
N PHE A 234 0.76 -9.04 -4.01
CA PHE A 234 0.15 -10.12 -3.22
C PHE A 234 -0.97 -9.66 -2.26
N PRO A 235 -0.88 -8.49 -1.59
CA PRO A 235 -1.93 -8.05 -0.66
C PRO A 235 -3.21 -7.51 -1.32
N LEU A 236 -3.29 -7.48 -2.66
CA LEU A 236 -4.45 -7.02 -3.43
C LEU A 236 -5.48 -8.14 -3.60
#